data_36642c5a49db6e0d40154e633ad4738c
#
_entry.id   36642c5a49db6e0d40154e633ad4738c
#
_cell.length_a   1.000
_cell.length_b   1.000
_cell.length_c   1.000
_cell.angle_alpha   90.00
_cell.angle_beta   90.00
_cell.angle_gamma   90.00
#
_symmetry.space_group_name_H-M   'P 1'
#
loop_
_entity.id
_entity.type
_entity.pdbx_description
1 polymer ?
#
loop_
_entity_poly.entity_id
_entity_poly.type
_entity_poly.pdbx_seq_one_letter_code
_entity_poly.pdbx_strand_id
1 'polypeptide(L)'
;MSKVLLGDVAVEHKETCKGSKDGYPIVGLEHLIPEEITLTAWDEGSENTFSKMFRKGNVLFGRRRAYLKKAAVAPFDGICSGDITVIEAKPDRILPELLPFIIQNDDLFDFAVGKSAGSLSPRVKWEHLKNYEFELPDMEKQKELAELLWAMDNTKKSYQKLIAATDELVKSQFMELFGDPKTNQKGLPILKIGEFGKVKGGKRLPKGESYADHTTNHPYVRVIDMVKHSVTIPALVYLTQATHEKISRYTISSKDVYISIAGTIGQVGAIPDSIDGANLTENAAKIVLNEGAPVDRDYLIWYLSLPAGAEQIEEKTMHTTQPKLALYRIEEIEVLVPPLAEQRSFAAFVQQSDKSKFELEKALSELTATYKRIIAENLG
;
A
#
# COMPACT_ATOMS: atom_id res chain seq x y z
N MET A 1 -14.39 -34.26 -7.34
CA MET A 1 -12.99 -33.79 -7.26
C MET A 1 -12.07 -35.00 -7.12
N SER A 2 -10.93 -35.00 -7.76
CA SER A 2 -9.93 -36.08 -7.64
C SER A 2 -8.61 -35.47 -7.17
N LYS A 3 -7.91 -36.17 -6.28
CA LYS A 3 -6.55 -35.81 -5.87
C LYS A 3 -5.58 -36.10 -6.99
N VAL A 4 -4.82 -35.10 -7.38
CA VAL A 4 -3.81 -35.19 -8.45
C VAL A 4 -2.49 -34.53 -8.00
N LEU A 5 -1.39 -34.95 -8.60
CA LEU A 5 -0.10 -34.29 -8.42
C LEU A 5 0.04 -33.17 -9.47
N LEU A 6 0.73 -32.08 -9.13
CA LEU A 6 1.04 -31.02 -10.08
C LEU A 6 1.74 -31.57 -11.35
N GLY A 7 2.61 -32.57 -11.21
CA GLY A 7 3.26 -33.21 -12.32
C GLY A 7 2.35 -34.03 -13.25
N ASP A 8 1.15 -34.39 -12.79
CA ASP A 8 0.15 -35.09 -13.62
C ASP A 8 -0.51 -34.13 -14.62
N VAL A 9 -0.64 -32.84 -14.23
CA VAL A 9 -1.38 -31.81 -14.98
C VAL A 9 -0.50 -30.73 -15.62
N ALA A 10 0.79 -30.67 -15.24
CA ALA A 10 1.74 -29.68 -15.78
C ALA A 10 3.13 -30.28 -15.97
N VAL A 11 3.97 -29.57 -16.73
CA VAL A 11 5.38 -29.92 -16.98
C VAL A 11 6.27 -28.70 -16.83
N GLU A 12 7.56 -28.91 -16.54
CA GLU A 12 8.55 -27.86 -16.66
C GLU A 12 8.89 -27.65 -18.15
N HIS A 13 8.65 -26.46 -18.64
CA HIS A 13 9.05 -26.04 -19.98
C HIS A 13 10.56 -25.77 -19.99
N LYS A 14 11.32 -26.48 -20.86
CA LYS A 14 12.80 -26.47 -20.86
C LYS A 14 13.41 -25.88 -22.13
N GLU A 15 12.71 -24.99 -22.80
CA GLU A 15 13.22 -24.33 -23.99
C GLU A 15 14.33 -23.33 -23.62
N THR A 16 15.35 -23.27 -24.49
CA THR A 16 16.50 -22.36 -24.30
C THR A 16 16.71 -21.55 -25.57
N CYS A 17 16.89 -20.24 -25.44
CA CYS A 17 17.27 -19.35 -26.54
C CYS A 17 18.69 -19.68 -27.00
N LYS A 18 18.82 -20.17 -28.25
CA LYS A 18 20.09 -20.52 -28.87
C LYS A 18 20.60 -19.45 -29.85
N GLY A 19 19.83 -18.39 -30.10
CA GLY A 19 20.14 -17.32 -31.06
C GLY A 19 20.19 -15.95 -30.42
N SER A 20 19.93 -14.92 -31.23
CA SER A 20 19.78 -13.55 -30.73
C SER A 20 18.63 -13.47 -29.73
N LYS A 21 18.80 -12.65 -28.70
CA LYS A 21 17.80 -12.33 -27.70
C LYS A 21 17.03 -11.06 -28.02
N ASP A 22 17.39 -10.42 -29.14
CA ASP A 22 16.79 -9.15 -29.55
C ASP A 22 15.28 -9.30 -29.78
N GLY A 23 14.52 -8.35 -29.28
CA GLY A 23 13.07 -8.33 -29.41
C GLY A 23 12.30 -9.22 -28.42
N TYR A 24 12.98 -9.97 -27.54
CA TYR A 24 12.32 -10.72 -26.49
C TYR A 24 12.27 -9.90 -25.18
N PRO A 25 11.09 -9.73 -24.56
CA PRO A 25 10.99 -9.25 -23.20
C PRO A 25 11.76 -10.14 -22.23
N ILE A 26 12.40 -9.52 -21.23
CA ILE A 26 13.28 -10.18 -20.27
C ILE A 26 12.67 -10.13 -18.88
N VAL A 27 12.54 -11.29 -18.23
CA VAL A 27 11.89 -11.43 -16.94
C VAL A 27 12.85 -11.98 -15.88
N GLY A 28 13.19 -11.14 -14.90
CA GLY A 28 13.85 -11.51 -13.66
C GLY A 28 12.84 -11.76 -12.52
N LEU A 29 13.35 -12.19 -11.36
CA LEU A 29 12.52 -12.34 -10.15
C LEU A 29 11.92 -11.01 -9.66
N GLU A 30 12.54 -9.90 -9.95
CA GLU A 30 12.11 -8.55 -9.64
C GLU A 30 10.79 -8.19 -10.34
N HIS A 31 10.55 -8.73 -11.53
CA HIS A 31 9.36 -8.51 -12.33
C HIS A 31 8.14 -9.35 -11.90
N LEU A 32 8.37 -10.41 -11.11
CA LEU A 32 7.28 -11.19 -10.52
C LEU A 32 6.79 -10.49 -9.25
N ILE A 33 5.60 -9.89 -9.33
CA ILE A 33 4.98 -9.19 -8.22
C ILE A 33 4.13 -10.21 -7.43
N PRO A 34 4.30 -10.30 -6.09
CA PRO A 34 3.45 -11.17 -5.26
C PRO A 34 1.96 -10.86 -5.45
N GLU A 35 1.12 -11.90 -5.48
CA GLU A 35 -0.35 -11.81 -5.62
C GLU A 35 -0.84 -11.23 -6.97
N GLU A 36 0.04 -10.98 -7.95
CA GLU A 36 -0.33 -10.64 -9.33
C GLU A 36 -0.39 -11.89 -10.20
N ILE A 37 -1.59 -12.21 -10.73
CA ILE A 37 -1.78 -13.41 -11.56
C ILE A 37 -1.12 -13.27 -12.92
N THR A 38 -1.15 -12.09 -13.52
CA THR A 38 -0.58 -11.82 -14.84
C THR A 38 0.71 -11.03 -14.69
N LEU A 39 1.74 -11.38 -15.45
CA LEU A 39 2.98 -10.61 -15.54
C LEU A 39 2.70 -9.21 -16.08
N THR A 40 3.12 -8.18 -15.34
CA THR A 40 2.89 -6.76 -15.66
C THR A 40 4.16 -5.93 -15.80
N ALA A 41 5.32 -6.52 -15.49
CA ALA A 41 6.63 -5.85 -15.57
C ALA A 41 7.66 -6.74 -16.27
N TRP A 42 8.54 -6.14 -17.04
CA TRP A 42 9.65 -6.79 -17.73
C TRP A 42 10.67 -5.72 -18.19
N ASP A 43 11.88 -6.15 -18.53
CA ASP A 43 12.87 -5.31 -19.19
C ASP A 43 12.88 -5.55 -20.71
N GLU A 44 13.34 -4.56 -21.45
CA GLU A 44 13.66 -4.65 -22.87
C GLU A 44 15.18 -4.58 -23.06
N GLY A 45 15.72 -5.35 -23.99
CA GLY A 45 17.15 -5.34 -24.31
C GLY A 45 17.81 -6.70 -24.26
N SER A 46 18.94 -6.85 -24.95
CA SER A 46 19.66 -8.11 -25.12
C SER A 46 20.78 -8.35 -24.10
N GLU A 47 21.18 -7.34 -23.34
CA GLU A 47 22.29 -7.41 -22.38
C GLU A 47 21.90 -8.11 -21.08
N ASN A 48 21.78 -9.44 -21.14
CA ASN A 48 21.52 -10.27 -19.96
C ASN A 48 22.15 -11.66 -20.10
N THR A 49 22.29 -12.37 -18.99
CA THR A 49 22.83 -13.73 -18.96
C THR A 49 21.73 -14.81 -19.04
N PHE A 50 20.46 -14.42 -19.15
CA PHE A 50 19.35 -15.35 -19.18
C PHE A 50 19.25 -16.06 -20.52
N SER A 51 18.83 -17.31 -20.48
CA SER A 51 18.70 -18.14 -21.69
C SER A 51 17.43 -19.00 -21.70
N LYS A 52 16.71 -19.08 -20.57
CA LYS A 52 15.50 -19.88 -20.47
C LYS A 52 14.35 -19.15 -21.17
N MET A 53 13.73 -19.79 -22.15
CA MET A 53 12.55 -19.24 -22.84
C MET A 53 11.27 -19.61 -22.11
N PHE A 54 10.28 -18.77 -22.27
CA PHE A 54 8.89 -19.04 -21.89
C PHE A 54 7.96 -18.61 -23.04
N ARG A 55 6.79 -19.22 -23.09
CA ARG A 55 5.75 -18.96 -24.08
C ARG A 55 4.55 -18.32 -23.42
N LYS A 56 3.79 -17.57 -24.20
CA LYS A 56 2.47 -17.03 -23.78
C LYS A 56 1.64 -18.17 -23.16
N GLY A 57 1.05 -17.90 -21.98
CA GLY A 57 0.27 -18.87 -21.22
C GLY A 57 1.09 -19.74 -20.25
N ASN A 58 2.43 -19.77 -20.35
CA ASN A 58 3.24 -20.42 -19.32
C ASN A 58 3.16 -19.66 -17.99
N VAL A 59 3.21 -20.39 -16.88
CA VAL A 59 3.30 -19.81 -15.54
C VAL A 59 4.77 -19.73 -15.13
N LEU A 60 5.21 -18.52 -14.81
CA LEU A 60 6.56 -18.21 -14.35
C LEU A 60 6.58 -18.29 -12.82
N PHE A 61 7.20 -19.29 -12.24
CA PHE A 61 7.27 -19.51 -10.81
C PHE A 61 8.66 -19.16 -10.26
N GLY A 62 8.74 -18.24 -9.32
CA GLY A 62 9.95 -17.83 -8.64
C GLY A 62 10.45 -18.92 -7.69
N ARG A 63 11.37 -19.80 -8.16
CA ARG A 63 11.88 -20.94 -7.40
C ARG A 63 12.83 -20.57 -6.26
N ARG A 64 13.44 -19.38 -6.32
CA ARG A 64 14.33 -18.83 -5.29
C ARG A 64 13.52 -18.03 -4.26
N ARG A 65 13.69 -18.37 -2.97
CA ARG A 65 12.96 -17.73 -1.87
C ARG A 65 11.45 -17.82 -2.09
N ALA A 66 10.92 -19.01 -2.24
CA ALA A 66 9.50 -19.28 -2.51
C ALA A 66 8.55 -18.61 -1.51
N TYR A 67 9.02 -18.31 -0.28
CA TYR A 67 8.26 -17.56 0.71
C TYR A 67 7.87 -16.14 0.27
N LEU A 68 8.48 -15.59 -0.79
CA LEU A 68 8.08 -14.31 -1.39
C LEU A 68 6.84 -14.44 -2.29
N LYS A 69 6.30 -15.66 -2.50
CA LYS A 69 5.06 -15.95 -3.24
C LYS A 69 5.00 -15.31 -4.64
N LYS A 70 6.08 -15.42 -5.37
CA LYS A 70 6.25 -14.81 -6.70
C LYS A 70 5.91 -15.80 -7.80
N ALA A 71 4.80 -15.60 -8.50
CA ALA A 71 4.45 -16.33 -9.72
C ALA A 71 3.53 -15.47 -10.61
N ALA A 72 3.56 -15.64 -11.92
CA ALA A 72 2.65 -14.96 -12.82
C ALA A 72 2.50 -15.73 -14.15
N VAL A 73 1.34 -15.66 -14.80
CA VAL A 73 1.17 -16.15 -16.17
C VAL A 73 1.74 -15.13 -17.17
N ALA A 74 2.47 -15.63 -18.15
CA ALA A 74 3.08 -14.82 -19.19
C ALA A 74 2.05 -14.43 -20.28
N PRO A 75 1.87 -13.13 -20.58
CA PRO A 75 0.96 -12.66 -21.62
C PRO A 75 1.60 -12.66 -23.02
N PHE A 76 2.90 -12.95 -23.11
CA PHE A 76 3.71 -12.97 -24.32
C PHE A 76 4.83 -14.01 -24.23
N ASP A 77 5.58 -14.22 -25.31
CA ASP A 77 6.81 -15.03 -25.35
C ASP A 77 8.01 -14.21 -24.90
N GLY A 78 8.96 -14.78 -24.14
CA GLY A 78 10.13 -14.06 -23.66
C GLY A 78 11.22 -14.95 -23.10
N ILE A 79 12.19 -14.29 -22.44
CA ILE A 79 13.35 -14.93 -21.81
C ILE A 79 13.33 -14.63 -20.32
N CYS A 80 13.62 -15.63 -19.49
CA CYS A 80 13.60 -15.44 -18.04
C CYS A 80 14.88 -15.94 -17.34
N SER A 81 15.01 -15.48 -16.09
CA SER A 81 16.05 -15.88 -15.16
C SER A 81 16.06 -17.40 -14.90
N GLY A 82 17.23 -17.97 -14.70
CA GLY A 82 17.38 -19.35 -14.22
C GLY A 82 16.75 -19.61 -12.83
N ASP A 83 16.48 -18.57 -12.05
CA ASP A 83 15.77 -18.63 -10.77
C ASP A 83 14.23 -18.65 -10.92
N ILE A 84 13.75 -18.74 -12.17
CA ILE A 84 12.32 -18.93 -12.51
C ILE A 84 12.14 -20.35 -13.06
N THR A 85 11.16 -21.09 -12.57
CA THR A 85 10.66 -22.32 -13.18
C THR A 85 9.53 -21.95 -14.10
N VAL A 86 9.65 -22.29 -15.38
CA VAL A 86 8.59 -22.11 -16.39
C VAL A 86 7.70 -23.34 -16.37
N ILE A 87 6.42 -23.16 -16.10
CA ILE A 87 5.44 -24.25 -15.93
C ILE A 87 4.41 -24.16 -17.05
N GLU A 88 4.24 -25.25 -17.76
CA GLU A 88 3.31 -25.41 -18.87
C GLU A 88 2.20 -26.38 -18.49
N ALA A 89 0.94 -26.01 -18.75
CA ALA A 89 -0.20 -26.90 -18.54
C ALA A 89 -0.21 -28.05 -19.54
N LYS A 90 -0.77 -29.20 -19.15
CA LYS A 90 -1.15 -30.32 -20.05
C LYS A 90 -2.64 -30.15 -20.38
N PRO A 91 -3.01 -29.64 -21.56
CA PRO A 91 -4.41 -29.25 -21.86
C PRO A 91 -5.41 -30.43 -21.86
N ASP A 92 -4.91 -31.65 -21.98
CA ASP A 92 -5.71 -32.88 -21.88
C ASP A 92 -6.02 -33.28 -20.43
N ARG A 93 -5.38 -32.63 -19.45
CA ARG A 93 -5.50 -32.92 -18.01
C ARG A 93 -6.07 -31.77 -17.20
N ILE A 94 -5.77 -30.54 -17.57
CA ILE A 94 -6.19 -29.35 -16.88
C ILE A 94 -6.51 -28.24 -17.88
N LEU A 95 -7.50 -27.41 -17.55
CA LEU A 95 -7.73 -26.16 -18.28
C LEU A 95 -6.55 -25.20 -18.07
N PRO A 96 -5.80 -24.78 -19.12
CA PRO A 96 -4.61 -23.94 -18.97
C PRO A 96 -4.88 -22.64 -18.20
N GLU A 97 -6.06 -22.06 -18.37
CA GLU A 97 -6.49 -20.84 -17.71
C GLU A 97 -6.67 -21.00 -16.18
N LEU A 98 -6.80 -22.24 -15.68
CA LEU A 98 -6.92 -22.51 -14.24
C LEU A 98 -5.56 -22.68 -13.56
N LEU A 99 -4.53 -23.12 -14.29
CA LEU A 99 -3.20 -23.41 -13.75
C LEU A 99 -2.59 -22.22 -12.97
N PRO A 100 -2.67 -20.96 -13.42
CA PRO A 100 -2.10 -19.82 -12.67
C PRO A 100 -2.65 -19.70 -11.25
N PHE A 101 -3.91 -20.01 -11.02
CA PHE A 101 -4.57 -19.92 -9.72
C PHE A 101 -4.15 -21.06 -8.78
N ILE A 102 -3.89 -22.24 -9.32
CA ILE A 102 -3.32 -23.38 -8.57
C ILE A 102 -1.88 -23.06 -8.15
N ILE A 103 -1.08 -22.51 -9.06
CA ILE A 103 0.32 -22.14 -8.77
C ILE A 103 0.40 -20.98 -7.77
N GLN A 104 -0.57 -20.08 -7.74
CA GLN A 104 -0.61 -18.97 -6.79
C GLN A 104 -1.34 -19.29 -5.48
N ASN A 105 -1.74 -20.56 -5.27
CA ASN A 105 -2.31 -20.97 -3.99
C ASN A 105 -1.26 -20.87 -2.86
N ASP A 106 -1.69 -20.39 -1.70
CA ASP A 106 -0.84 -20.27 -0.51
C ASP A 106 -0.28 -21.65 -0.09
N ASP A 107 -1.09 -22.73 -0.17
CA ASP A 107 -0.69 -24.09 0.18
C ASP A 107 0.45 -24.62 -0.71
N LEU A 108 0.42 -24.27 -2.02
CA LEU A 108 1.53 -24.63 -2.92
C LEU A 108 2.82 -23.90 -2.55
N PHE A 109 2.74 -22.61 -2.19
CA PHE A 109 3.91 -21.87 -1.75
C PHE A 109 4.46 -22.42 -0.43
N ASP A 110 3.61 -22.77 0.53
CA ASP A 110 4.02 -23.38 1.80
C ASP A 110 4.69 -24.75 1.57
N PHE A 111 4.12 -25.56 0.68
CA PHE A 111 4.76 -26.80 0.23
C PHE A 111 6.14 -26.52 -0.42
N ALA A 112 6.23 -25.54 -1.31
CA ALA A 112 7.47 -25.16 -1.98
C ALA A 112 8.54 -24.67 -1.00
N VAL A 113 8.17 -23.92 0.03
CA VAL A 113 9.06 -23.49 1.13
C VAL A 113 9.59 -24.72 1.87
N GLY A 114 8.73 -25.67 2.24
CA GLY A 114 9.11 -26.91 2.94
C GLY A 114 10.01 -27.82 2.12
N LYS A 115 9.99 -27.72 0.78
CA LYS A 115 10.85 -28.47 -0.15
C LYS A 115 12.05 -27.70 -0.67
N SER A 116 12.25 -26.47 -0.23
CA SER A 116 13.38 -25.62 -0.63
C SER A 116 14.68 -26.05 0.07
N ALA A 117 15.79 -25.98 -0.64
CA ALA A 117 17.13 -26.28 -0.12
C ALA A 117 18.09 -25.11 -0.33
N GLY A 118 19.03 -24.92 0.62
CA GLY A 118 20.04 -23.86 0.63
C GLY A 118 19.87 -22.90 1.81
N SER A 119 20.96 -22.54 2.50
CA SER A 119 20.93 -21.75 3.74
C SER A 119 20.64 -20.27 3.52
N LEU A 120 21.34 -19.62 2.59
CA LEU A 120 21.22 -18.16 2.36
C LEU A 120 20.18 -17.79 1.28
N SER A 121 19.91 -18.71 0.37
CA SER A 121 19.05 -18.45 -0.79
C SER A 121 18.35 -19.73 -1.22
N PRO A 122 17.40 -20.23 -0.41
CA PRO A 122 16.75 -21.50 -0.64
C PRO A 122 16.02 -21.51 -2.00
N ARG A 123 16.11 -22.65 -2.70
CA ARG A 123 15.46 -22.87 -3.99
C ARG A 123 14.68 -24.18 -3.96
N VAL A 124 13.49 -24.18 -4.49
CA VAL A 124 12.75 -25.39 -4.80
C VAL A 124 13.03 -25.84 -6.24
N LYS A 125 13.22 -27.14 -6.44
CA LYS A 125 13.38 -27.73 -7.78
C LYS A 125 12.04 -28.23 -8.29
N TRP A 126 11.86 -28.27 -9.61
CA TRP A 126 10.66 -28.84 -10.25
C TRP A 126 10.42 -30.28 -9.79
N GLU A 127 11.48 -31.07 -9.65
CA GLU A 127 11.41 -32.48 -9.19
C GLU A 127 10.74 -32.65 -7.83
N HIS A 128 10.75 -31.61 -7.00
CA HIS A 128 10.01 -31.57 -5.74
C HIS A 128 8.64 -30.94 -5.92
N LEU A 129 8.58 -29.81 -6.64
CA LEU A 129 7.34 -29.04 -6.82
C LEU A 129 6.25 -29.86 -7.51
N LYS A 130 6.62 -30.70 -8.51
CA LYS A 130 5.70 -31.59 -9.25
C LYS A 130 4.94 -32.59 -8.37
N ASN A 131 5.40 -32.83 -7.12
CA ASN A 131 4.77 -33.73 -6.16
C ASN A 131 3.78 -33.00 -5.22
N TYR A 132 3.48 -31.74 -5.47
CA TYR A 132 2.40 -31.05 -4.77
C TYR A 132 1.07 -31.71 -5.14
N GLU A 133 0.33 -32.16 -4.11
CA GLU A 133 -0.98 -32.80 -4.24
C GLU A 133 -2.08 -31.77 -3.96
N PHE A 134 -3.09 -31.75 -4.80
CA PHE A 134 -4.25 -30.87 -4.65
C PHE A 134 -5.51 -31.52 -5.23
N GLU A 135 -6.69 -30.97 -4.88
CA GLU A 135 -7.94 -31.42 -5.45
C GLU A 135 -8.21 -30.74 -6.81
N LEU A 136 -8.47 -31.53 -7.85
CA LEU A 136 -8.84 -31.03 -9.17
C LEU A 136 -10.28 -31.45 -9.50
N PRO A 137 -11.18 -30.51 -9.79
CA PRO A 137 -12.52 -30.81 -10.28
C PRO A 137 -12.52 -31.30 -11.72
N ASP A 138 -13.68 -31.77 -12.20
CA ASP A 138 -13.88 -32.10 -13.62
C ASP A 138 -13.75 -30.87 -14.51
N MET A 139 -13.62 -31.08 -15.84
CA MET A 139 -13.34 -30.03 -16.82
C MET A 139 -14.44 -28.96 -16.90
N GLU A 140 -15.70 -29.33 -16.65
CA GLU A 140 -16.80 -28.36 -16.65
C GLU A 140 -16.67 -27.40 -15.46
N LYS A 141 -16.40 -27.94 -14.28
CA LYS A 141 -16.17 -27.15 -13.07
C LYS A 141 -14.87 -26.35 -13.14
N GLN A 142 -13.82 -26.89 -13.79
CA GLN A 142 -12.58 -26.13 -14.04
C GLN A 142 -12.85 -24.88 -14.88
N LYS A 143 -13.71 -24.99 -15.90
CA LYS A 143 -14.09 -23.86 -16.74
C LYS A 143 -14.85 -22.79 -15.97
N GLU A 144 -15.86 -23.20 -15.18
CA GLU A 144 -16.60 -22.26 -14.31
C GLU A 144 -15.67 -21.52 -13.33
N LEU A 145 -14.76 -22.27 -12.69
CA LEU A 145 -13.79 -21.69 -11.74
C LEU A 145 -12.81 -20.74 -12.43
N ALA A 146 -12.28 -21.12 -13.60
CA ALA A 146 -11.38 -20.24 -14.35
C ALA A 146 -12.08 -18.93 -14.74
N GLU A 147 -13.28 -19.01 -15.32
CA GLU A 147 -14.06 -17.83 -15.70
C GLU A 147 -14.33 -16.93 -14.49
N LEU A 148 -14.74 -17.51 -13.36
CA LEU A 148 -14.98 -16.77 -12.11
C LEU A 148 -13.71 -16.11 -11.56
N LEU A 149 -12.61 -16.87 -11.44
CA LEU A 149 -11.36 -16.37 -10.85
C LEU A 149 -10.71 -15.28 -11.72
N TRP A 150 -10.77 -15.41 -13.07
CA TRP A 150 -10.32 -14.34 -13.97
C TRP A 150 -11.21 -13.09 -13.90
N ALA A 151 -12.53 -13.25 -13.77
CA ALA A 151 -13.43 -12.11 -13.56
C ALA A 151 -13.12 -11.40 -12.23
N MET A 152 -12.82 -12.14 -11.16
CA MET A 152 -12.42 -11.57 -9.87
C MET A 152 -11.07 -10.84 -9.96
N ASP A 153 -10.07 -11.40 -10.64
CA ASP A 153 -8.76 -10.75 -10.83
C ASP A 153 -8.91 -9.44 -11.63
N ASN A 154 -9.71 -9.45 -12.69
CA ASN A 154 -10.01 -8.26 -13.48
C ASN A 154 -10.74 -7.18 -12.63
N THR A 155 -11.66 -7.59 -11.77
CA THR A 155 -12.37 -6.69 -10.86
C THR A 155 -11.41 -6.11 -9.81
N LYS A 156 -10.52 -6.93 -9.22
CA LYS A 156 -9.44 -6.49 -8.32
C LYS A 156 -8.60 -5.40 -8.98
N LYS A 157 -8.11 -5.64 -10.19
CA LYS A 157 -7.32 -4.67 -10.97
C LYS A 157 -8.08 -3.39 -11.27
N SER A 158 -9.39 -3.50 -11.54
CA SER A 158 -10.25 -2.33 -11.76
C SER A 158 -10.39 -1.48 -10.52
N TYR A 159 -10.60 -2.09 -9.34
CA TYR A 159 -10.63 -1.36 -8.06
C TYR A 159 -9.29 -0.68 -7.76
N GLN A 160 -8.16 -1.37 -7.96
CA GLN A 160 -6.83 -0.78 -7.77
C GLN A 160 -6.61 0.45 -8.67
N LYS A 161 -7.02 0.36 -9.95
CA LYS A 161 -6.97 1.50 -10.90
C LYS A 161 -7.86 2.66 -10.46
N LEU A 162 -9.08 2.39 -10.00
CA LEU A 162 -9.99 3.43 -9.52
C LEU A 162 -9.45 4.12 -8.26
N ILE A 163 -8.86 3.36 -7.32
CA ILE A 163 -8.22 3.91 -6.13
C ILE A 163 -7.07 4.84 -6.52
N ALA A 164 -6.19 4.42 -7.43
CA ALA A 164 -5.10 5.26 -7.91
C ALA A 164 -5.61 6.49 -8.68
N ALA A 165 -6.64 6.34 -9.51
CA ALA A 165 -7.24 7.45 -10.24
C ALA A 165 -7.90 8.48 -9.32
N THR A 166 -8.44 8.06 -8.16
CA THR A 166 -9.00 8.98 -7.16
C THR A 166 -7.92 9.89 -6.56
N ASP A 167 -6.73 9.34 -6.28
CA ASP A 167 -5.60 10.16 -5.78
C ASP A 167 -5.11 11.16 -6.83
N GLU A 168 -5.03 10.75 -8.09
CA GLU A 168 -4.65 11.65 -9.19
C GLU A 168 -5.72 12.72 -9.47
N LEU A 169 -6.99 12.38 -9.30
CA LEU A 169 -8.10 13.32 -9.46
C LEU A 169 -8.00 14.47 -8.42
N VAL A 170 -7.68 14.16 -7.17
CA VAL A 170 -7.50 15.18 -6.11
C VAL A 170 -6.34 16.11 -6.46
N LYS A 171 -5.20 15.57 -6.90
CA LYS A 171 -4.04 16.38 -7.33
C LYS A 171 -4.38 17.26 -8.53
N SER A 172 -5.03 16.69 -9.55
CA SER A 172 -5.44 17.42 -10.75
C SER A 172 -6.40 18.55 -10.44
N GLN A 173 -7.40 18.30 -9.56
CA GLN A 173 -8.36 19.31 -9.12
C GLN A 173 -7.68 20.45 -8.36
N PHE A 174 -6.68 20.12 -7.50
CA PHE A 174 -5.89 21.15 -6.83
C PHE A 174 -5.14 22.03 -7.85
N MET A 175 -4.45 21.40 -8.81
CA MET A 175 -3.70 22.11 -9.84
C MET A 175 -4.58 22.97 -10.75
N GLU A 176 -5.77 22.49 -11.08
CA GLU A 176 -6.76 23.25 -11.86
C GLU A 176 -7.26 24.47 -11.10
N LEU A 177 -7.66 24.31 -9.86
CA LEU A 177 -8.24 25.38 -9.02
C LEU A 177 -7.18 26.42 -8.61
N PHE A 178 -6.01 25.96 -8.17
CA PHE A 178 -5.03 26.83 -7.50
C PHE A 178 -3.70 26.99 -8.26
N GLY A 179 -3.46 26.17 -9.26
CA GLY A 179 -2.19 26.14 -9.98
C GLY A 179 -1.07 25.41 -9.21
N ASP A 180 0.13 25.44 -9.79
CA ASP A 180 1.31 24.88 -9.15
C ASP A 180 1.82 25.83 -8.03
N PRO A 181 1.85 25.38 -6.76
CA PRO A 181 2.33 26.20 -5.64
C PRO A 181 3.76 26.71 -5.80
N LYS A 182 4.63 25.98 -6.52
CA LYS A 182 6.03 26.38 -6.74
C LYS A 182 6.14 27.59 -7.67
N THR A 183 5.33 27.63 -8.70
CA THR A 183 5.36 28.71 -9.70
C THR A 183 4.34 29.80 -9.42
N ASN A 184 3.30 29.48 -8.67
CA ASN A 184 2.19 30.38 -8.32
C ASN A 184 1.68 31.24 -9.48
N GLN A 185 1.45 30.65 -10.62
CA GLN A 185 1.04 31.36 -11.86
C GLN A 185 -0.28 32.12 -11.69
N LYS A 186 -1.11 31.75 -10.73
CA LYS A 186 -2.37 32.44 -10.43
C LYS A 186 -2.20 33.65 -9.51
N GLY A 187 -0.99 33.90 -8.99
CA GLY A 187 -0.70 35.03 -8.11
C GLY A 187 -1.47 35.00 -6.79
N LEU A 188 -1.79 33.82 -6.27
CA LEU A 188 -2.49 33.65 -5.00
C LEU A 188 -1.59 34.05 -3.82
N PRO A 189 -2.14 34.58 -2.71
CA PRO A 189 -1.35 34.87 -1.52
C PRO A 189 -0.63 33.61 -1.00
N ILE A 190 0.62 33.77 -0.56
CA ILE A 190 1.40 32.75 0.12
C ILE A 190 1.66 33.27 1.52
N LEU A 191 1.30 32.48 2.55
CA LEU A 191 1.54 32.78 3.94
C LEU A 191 2.29 31.66 4.61
N LYS A 192 3.15 31.99 5.59
CA LYS A 192 3.76 31.00 6.46
C LYS A 192 2.76 30.56 7.54
N ILE A 193 2.84 29.28 7.95
CA ILE A 193 1.96 28.76 9.02
C ILE A 193 2.02 29.65 10.27
N GLY A 194 3.20 30.16 10.63
CA GLY A 194 3.38 31.04 11.78
C GLY A 194 2.63 32.38 11.69
N GLU A 195 2.21 32.80 10.49
CA GLU A 195 1.45 34.05 10.31
C GLU A 195 -0.05 33.88 10.63
N PHE A 196 -0.60 32.68 10.44
CA PHE A 196 -2.03 32.39 10.66
C PHE A 196 -2.30 31.33 11.74
N GLY A 197 -1.25 30.76 12.35
CA GLY A 197 -1.39 29.75 13.39
C GLY A 197 -0.17 29.68 14.29
N LYS A 198 -0.25 28.84 15.33
CA LYS A 198 0.84 28.56 16.27
C LYS A 198 1.11 27.06 16.35
N VAL A 199 2.37 26.68 16.29
CA VAL A 199 2.77 25.27 16.40
C VAL A 199 3.15 24.95 17.84
N LYS A 200 2.51 23.90 18.39
CA LYS A 200 2.74 23.44 19.77
C LYS A 200 3.05 21.94 19.77
N GLY A 201 4.07 21.52 20.49
CA GLY A 201 4.44 20.11 20.63
C GLY A 201 3.56 19.37 21.65
N GLY A 202 3.45 18.05 21.47
CA GLY A 202 2.91 17.17 22.47
C GLY A 202 3.91 16.83 23.58
N LYS A 203 3.59 15.87 24.44
CA LYS A 203 4.40 15.51 25.61
C LYS A 203 4.43 14.00 25.80
N ARG A 204 5.62 13.48 26.08
CA ARG A 204 5.84 12.10 26.54
C ARG A 204 5.17 11.87 27.90
N LEU A 205 4.81 10.60 28.18
CA LEU A 205 4.41 10.24 29.54
C LEU A 205 5.47 10.66 30.55
N PRO A 206 5.08 11.19 31.69
CA PRO A 206 6.01 11.48 32.80
C PRO A 206 6.75 10.22 33.25
N LYS A 207 7.98 10.36 33.71
CA LYS A 207 8.81 9.24 34.17
C LYS A 207 8.10 8.47 35.31
N GLY A 208 7.97 7.17 35.15
CA GLY A 208 7.30 6.28 36.10
C GLY A 208 5.80 6.13 35.90
N GLU A 209 5.21 6.87 34.96
CA GLU A 209 3.78 6.70 34.55
C GLU A 209 3.64 5.62 33.46
N SER A 210 2.48 4.99 33.41
CA SER A 210 2.08 4.02 32.40
C SER A 210 0.70 4.38 31.83
N TYR A 211 0.35 3.77 30.71
CA TYR A 211 -1.03 3.84 30.20
C TYR A 211 -1.99 3.17 31.18
N ALA A 212 -3.23 3.63 31.20
CA ALA A 212 -4.30 2.93 31.89
C ALA A 212 -4.55 1.56 31.25
N ASP A 213 -4.94 0.59 32.04
CA ASP A 213 -5.29 -0.77 31.62
C ASP A 213 -6.74 -0.90 31.08
N HIS A 214 -7.48 0.20 31.12
CA HIS A 214 -8.87 0.32 30.67
C HIS A 214 -9.12 1.66 29.98
N THR A 215 -10.25 1.78 29.28
CA THR A 215 -10.71 3.01 28.66
C THR A 215 -11.07 4.05 29.73
N THR A 216 -10.51 5.25 29.61
CA THR A 216 -10.80 6.41 30.46
C THR A 216 -11.29 7.59 29.60
N ASN A 217 -11.58 8.73 30.24
CA ASN A 217 -11.92 9.97 29.55
C ASN A 217 -10.67 10.71 28.97
N HIS A 218 -9.48 10.12 29.06
CA HIS A 218 -8.22 10.75 28.69
C HIS A 218 -7.48 9.94 27.63
N PRO A 219 -7.94 9.95 26.36
CA PRO A 219 -7.21 9.30 25.28
C PRO A 219 -5.86 9.98 25.05
N TYR A 220 -4.87 9.17 24.65
CA TYR A 220 -3.52 9.63 24.34
C TYR A 220 -3.18 9.20 22.91
N VAL A 221 -2.98 10.20 22.03
CA VAL A 221 -2.74 10.00 20.60
C VAL A 221 -1.23 9.87 20.35
N ARG A 222 -0.83 8.72 19.79
CA ARG A 222 0.54 8.41 19.36
C ARG A 222 0.64 8.50 17.84
N VAL A 223 1.87 8.60 17.30
CA VAL A 223 2.10 8.62 15.84
C VAL A 223 1.56 7.36 15.16
N ILE A 224 1.64 6.20 15.80
CA ILE A 224 1.11 4.94 15.26
C ILE A 224 -0.42 4.93 15.13
N ASP A 225 -1.10 5.79 15.87
CA ASP A 225 -2.56 5.91 15.84
C ASP A 225 -3.03 6.84 14.70
N MET A 226 -2.13 7.64 14.10
CA MET A 226 -2.40 8.59 13.03
C MET A 226 -2.51 7.88 11.69
N VAL A 227 -3.67 7.91 11.05
CA VAL A 227 -3.95 7.17 9.81
C VAL A 227 -4.87 7.99 8.90
N LYS A 228 -4.48 8.14 7.63
CA LYS A 228 -5.34 8.73 6.59
C LYS A 228 -6.03 10.04 7.01
N HIS A 229 -5.25 11.01 7.48
CA HIS A 229 -5.72 12.33 7.95
C HIS A 229 -6.63 12.29 9.20
N SER A 230 -6.69 11.16 9.90
CA SER A 230 -7.49 10.95 11.11
C SER A 230 -6.72 10.07 12.12
N VAL A 231 -7.42 9.54 13.11
CA VAL A 231 -6.85 8.68 14.17
C VAL A 231 -7.66 7.40 14.31
N THR A 232 -6.97 6.26 14.43
CA THR A 232 -7.60 4.95 14.65
C THR A 232 -8.04 4.80 16.10
N ILE A 233 -9.32 5.01 16.40
CA ILE A 233 -9.88 4.99 17.75
C ILE A 233 -9.72 3.63 18.46
N PRO A 234 -10.03 2.46 17.85
CA PRO A 234 -9.96 1.17 18.55
C PRO A 234 -8.58 0.80 19.10
N ALA A 235 -7.51 1.41 18.57
CA ALA A 235 -6.13 1.13 18.97
C ALA A 235 -5.57 2.15 19.99
N LEU A 236 -6.36 3.16 20.39
CA LEU A 236 -5.91 4.19 21.31
C LEU A 236 -5.56 3.63 22.69
N VAL A 237 -4.56 4.24 23.30
CA VAL A 237 -4.23 4.07 24.71
C VAL A 237 -4.81 5.22 25.52
N TYR A 238 -4.98 5.01 26.81
CA TYR A 238 -5.63 5.98 27.69
C TYR A 238 -4.73 6.32 28.87
N LEU A 239 -4.91 7.51 29.44
CA LEU A 239 -4.23 7.94 30.64
C LEU A 239 -5.14 7.83 31.85
N THR A 240 -4.55 7.64 33.04
CA THR A 240 -5.26 7.85 34.29
C THR A 240 -5.51 9.34 34.49
N GLN A 241 -6.50 9.70 35.32
CA GLN A 241 -6.76 11.11 35.69
C GLN A 241 -5.49 11.79 36.21
N ALA A 242 -4.75 11.12 37.11
CA ALA A 242 -3.54 11.66 37.71
C ALA A 242 -2.40 11.91 36.71
N THR A 243 -2.26 11.01 35.71
CA THR A 243 -1.29 11.18 34.61
C THR A 243 -1.70 12.30 33.67
N HIS A 244 -3.00 12.38 33.30
CA HIS A 244 -3.54 13.46 32.49
C HIS A 244 -3.27 14.83 33.12
N GLU A 245 -3.54 15.01 34.42
CA GLU A 245 -3.35 16.29 35.12
C GLU A 245 -1.93 16.81 35.01
N LYS A 246 -0.91 15.91 35.05
CA LYS A 246 0.50 16.27 34.91
C LYS A 246 0.87 16.81 33.53
N ILE A 247 0.13 16.43 32.50
CA ILE A 247 0.39 16.82 31.11
C ILE A 247 -0.83 17.45 30.42
N SER A 248 -1.77 18.01 31.19
CA SER A 248 -3.04 18.57 30.70
C SER A 248 -2.88 19.74 29.72
N ARG A 249 -1.73 20.39 29.68
CA ARG A 249 -1.42 21.46 28.70
C ARG A 249 -1.09 20.93 27.30
N TYR A 250 -0.84 19.64 27.18
CA TYR A 250 -0.39 18.99 25.93
C TYR A 250 -1.53 18.18 25.30
N THR A 251 -2.70 18.82 25.22
CA THR A 251 -3.88 18.25 24.55
C THR A 251 -4.00 18.77 23.13
N ILE A 252 -4.78 18.10 22.32
CA ILE A 252 -5.14 18.49 20.96
C ILE A 252 -6.65 18.58 20.84
N SER A 253 -7.13 19.62 20.15
CA SER A 253 -8.55 19.77 19.81
C SER A 253 -8.84 19.22 18.41
N SER A 254 -10.10 18.82 18.16
CA SER A 254 -10.59 18.45 16.85
C SER A 254 -10.53 19.61 15.84
N LYS A 255 -10.33 20.83 16.31
CA LYS A 255 -10.12 22.04 15.49
C LYS A 255 -8.65 22.25 15.09
N ASP A 256 -7.71 21.56 15.75
CA ASP A 256 -6.28 21.67 15.47
C ASP A 256 -5.89 20.71 14.32
N VAL A 257 -4.79 21.00 13.64
CA VAL A 257 -4.15 20.08 12.69
C VAL A 257 -2.96 19.43 13.38
N TYR A 258 -2.90 18.09 13.45
CA TYR A 258 -1.69 17.42 13.91
C TYR A 258 -0.69 17.23 12.76
N ILE A 259 0.58 17.19 13.11
CA ILE A 259 1.68 16.78 12.25
C ILE A 259 2.68 15.93 13.05
N SER A 260 3.02 14.76 12.56
CA SER A 260 4.06 13.92 13.16
C SER A 260 5.45 14.51 12.91
N ILE A 261 6.30 14.59 13.95
CA ILE A 261 7.60 15.27 13.92
C ILE A 261 8.79 14.35 14.20
N ALA A 262 8.54 13.11 14.55
CA ALA A 262 9.57 12.07 14.78
C ALA A 262 8.98 10.68 14.51
N GLY A 263 9.83 9.73 14.13
CA GLY A 263 9.40 8.42 13.62
C GLY A 263 8.95 8.55 12.15
N THR A 264 7.70 8.25 11.86
CA THR A 264 7.11 8.56 10.54
C THR A 264 6.76 10.04 10.50
N ILE A 265 7.64 10.87 9.95
CA ILE A 265 7.47 12.33 9.89
C ILE A 265 6.50 12.71 8.78
N GLY A 266 5.71 13.77 9.00
CA GLY A 266 4.86 14.37 7.98
C GLY A 266 3.46 13.75 7.84
N GLN A 267 3.04 12.89 8.77
CA GLN A 267 1.64 12.49 8.86
C GLN A 267 0.80 13.66 9.38
N VAL A 268 -0.12 14.14 8.57
CA VAL A 268 -0.96 15.31 8.85
C VAL A 268 -2.43 14.90 8.93
N GLY A 269 -3.18 15.52 9.83
CA GLY A 269 -4.62 15.27 9.96
C GLY A 269 -5.25 15.99 11.14
N ALA A 270 -6.49 15.62 11.47
CA ALA A 270 -7.21 16.09 12.65
C ALA A 270 -7.73 14.89 13.45
N ILE A 271 -7.92 15.11 14.75
CA ILE A 271 -8.60 14.11 15.59
C ILE A 271 -10.12 14.24 15.42
N PRO A 272 -10.87 13.13 15.51
CA PRO A 272 -12.33 13.19 15.49
C PRO A 272 -12.89 13.83 16.79
N ASP A 273 -14.08 14.43 16.70
CA ASP A 273 -14.75 15.10 17.82
C ASP A 273 -14.96 14.18 19.04
N SER A 274 -15.09 12.88 18.82
CA SER A 274 -15.28 11.89 19.88
C SER A 274 -14.11 11.79 20.86
N ILE A 275 -12.93 12.30 20.49
CA ILE A 275 -11.71 12.33 21.33
C ILE A 275 -11.16 13.75 21.45
N ASP A 276 -12.03 14.78 21.31
CA ASP A 276 -11.60 16.17 21.52
C ASP A 276 -10.95 16.36 22.90
N GLY A 277 -9.85 17.09 22.94
CA GLY A 277 -9.06 17.24 24.18
C GLY A 277 -8.12 16.09 24.53
N ALA A 278 -7.92 15.11 23.64
CA ALA A 278 -6.96 14.04 23.81
C ALA A 278 -5.53 14.57 24.07
N ASN A 279 -4.74 13.85 24.86
CA ASN A 279 -3.32 14.18 25.01
C ASN A 279 -2.53 13.79 23.77
N LEU A 280 -1.54 14.59 23.39
CA LEU A 280 -0.72 14.38 22.20
C LEU A 280 0.71 13.96 22.59
N THR A 281 1.25 12.96 21.88
CA THR A 281 2.63 12.47 22.07
C THR A 281 3.69 13.53 21.74
N GLU A 282 4.87 13.42 22.32
CA GLU A 282 6.04 14.28 22.01
C GLU A 282 6.57 14.11 20.58
N ASN A 283 6.18 13.04 19.89
CA ASN A 283 6.57 12.76 18.53
C ASN A 283 5.62 13.41 17.49
N ALA A 284 4.68 14.21 17.97
CA ALA A 284 3.79 15.01 17.15
C ALA A 284 3.68 16.44 17.67
N ALA A 285 3.32 17.33 16.76
CA ALA A 285 2.94 18.71 17.04
C ALA A 285 1.50 18.95 16.58
N LYS A 286 0.92 20.03 17.03
CA LYS A 286 -0.35 20.56 16.56
C LYS A 286 -0.21 21.99 16.04
N ILE A 287 -0.90 22.31 14.99
CA ILE A 287 -1.05 23.65 14.44
C ILE A 287 -2.41 24.15 14.92
N VAL A 288 -2.39 25.20 15.74
CA VAL A 288 -3.59 25.87 16.28
C VAL A 288 -3.82 27.10 15.43
N LEU A 289 -4.87 27.08 14.63
CA LEU A 289 -5.22 28.24 13.78
C LEU A 289 -5.65 29.42 14.65
N ASN A 290 -5.25 30.64 14.26
CA ASN A 290 -5.68 31.87 14.91
C ASN A 290 -7.17 32.11 14.65
N GLU A 291 -7.84 32.82 15.54
CA GLU A 291 -9.21 33.28 15.30
C GLU A 291 -9.23 34.17 14.04
N GLY A 292 -10.15 33.90 13.12
CA GLY A 292 -10.23 34.60 11.84
C GLY A 292 -9.11 34.28 10.85
N ALA A 293 -8.34 33.19 11.04
CA ALA A 293 -7.33 32.77 10.10
C ALA A 293 -7.88 32.68 8.66
N PRO A 294 -7.11 33.13 7.64
CA PRO A 294 -7.55 33.03 6.25
C PRO A 294 -7.40 31.65 5.65
N VAL A 295 -7.13 30.64 6.49
CA VAL A 295 -6.86 29.24 6.09
C VAL A 295 -7.87 28.34 6.78
N ASP A 296 -8.54 27.53 5.98
CA ASP A 296 -9.43 26.47 6.46
C ASP A 296 -8.63 25.27 6.95
N ARG A 297 -9.06 24.63 8.06
CA ARG A 297 -8.37 23.48 8.68
C ARG A 297 -8.22 22.32 7.71
N ASP A 298 -9.31 21.92 7.06
CA ASP A 298 -9.33 20.74 6.21
C ASP A 298 -8.56 20.99 4.92
N TYR A 299 -8.61 22.23 4.38
CA TYR A 299 -7.73 22.65 3.29
C TYR A 299 -6.25 22.55 3.68
N LEU A 300 -5.87 23.01 4.88
CA LEU A 300 -4.47 22.95 5.36
C LEU A 300 -3.98 21.50 5.46
N ILE A 301 -4.80 20.59 6.00
CA ILE A 301 -4.48 19.15 6.06
C ILE A 301 -4.13 18.61 4.67
N TRP A 302 -4.98 18.93 3.70
CA TRP A 302 -4.76 18.48 2.32
C TRP A 302 -3.57 19.13 1.66
N TYR A 303 -3.42 20.45 1.81
CA TYR A 303 -2.26 21.16 1.26
C TYR A 303 -0.94 20.55 1.75
N LEU A 304 -0.83 20.28 3.04
CA LEU A 304 0.38 19.69 3.63
C LEU A 304 0.61 18.23 3.19
N SER A 305 -0.43 17.53 2.77
CA SER A 305 -0.37 16.15 2.29
C SER A 305 -0.11 16.03 0.79
N LEU A 306 -0.38 17.09 0.02
CA LEU A 306 -0.06 17.16 -1.41
C LEU A 306 1.46 17.34 -1.63
N PRO A 307 1.98 17.04 -2.83
CA PRO A 307 3.42 17.09 -3.11
C PRO A 307 4.09 18.37 -2.64
N ALA A 308 3.47 19.54 -2.88
CA ALA A 308 4.05 20.83 -2.51
C ALA A 308 4.25 21.03 -1.00
N GLY A 309 3.32 20.56 -0.17
CA GLY A 309 3.43 20.60 1.28
C GLY A 309 4.38 19.51 1.81
N ALA A 310 4.26 18.29 1.27
CA ALA A 310 5.07 17.16 1.68
C ALA A 310 6.57 17.39 1.39
N GLU A 311 6.91 17.97 0.24
CA GLU A 311 8.30 18.34 -0.11
C GLU A 311 8.87 19.38 0.86
N GLN A 312 8.10 20.40 1.24
CA GLN A 312 8.55 21.38 2.24
C GLN A 312 8.77 20.75 3.63
N ILE A 313 7.91 19.81 4.03
CA ILE A 313 8.08 19.04 5.27
C ILE A 313 9.39 18.24 5.23
N GLU A 314 9.65 17.56 4.12
CA GLU A 314 10.90 16.79 3.92
C GLU A 314 12.13 17.68 3.92
N GLU A 315 12.13 18.79 3.17
CA GLU A 315 13.24 19.75 3.12
C GLU A 315 13.55 20.38 4.50
N LYS A 316 12.51 20.63 5.29
CA LYS A 316 12.64 21.21 6.63
C LYS A 316 12.97 20.18 7.71
N THR A 317 12.90 18.88 7.38
CA THR A 317 13.27 17.80 8.30
C THR A 317 14.79 17.71 8.43
N MET A 318 15.29 17.64 9.66
CA MET A 318 16.72 17.44 9.92
C MET A 318 17.08 15.97 9.71
N HIS A 319 17.92 15.68 8.74
CA HIS A 319 18.43 14.35 8.44
C HIS A 319 19.66 14.03 9.33
N THR A 320 19.39 13.67 10.57
CA THR A 320 20.37 13.17 11.55
C THR A 320 20.16 11.68 11.76
N THR A 321 20.93 11.04 12.66
CA THR A 321 20.72 9.64 13.05
C THR A 321 19.28 9.35 13.52
N GLN A 322 18.62 10.37 14.08
CA GLN A 322 17.18 10.35 14.38
C GLN A 322 16.54 11.58 13.71
N PRO A 323 15.96 11.44 12.51
CA PRO A 323 15.30 12.53 11.82
C PRO A 323 14.24 13.20 12.69
N LYS A 324 14.18 14.52 12.64
CA LYS A 324 13.21 15.31 13.41
C LYS A 324 12.83 16.60 12.70
N LEU A 325 11.54 16.93 12.74
CA LEU A 325 10.99 18.20 12.26
C LEU A 325 10.80 19.14 13.48
N ALA A 326 11.53 20.26 13.51
CA ALA A 326 11.43 21.22 14.60
C ALA A 326 10.17 22.08 14.49
N LEU A 327 9.58 22.49 15.63
CA LEU A 327 8.32 23.24 15.66
C LEU A 327 8.42 24.56 14.87
N TYR A 328 9.50 25.32 15.05
CA TYR A 328 9.71 26.59 14.34
C TYR A 328 9.83 26.39 12.83
N ARG A 329 10.32 25.24 12.36
CA ARG A 329 10.42 24.92 10.93
C ARG A 329 9.05 24.62 10.32
N ILE A 330 8.11 24.08 11.12
CA ILE A 330 6.72 23.93 10.69
C ILE A 330 6.08 25.31 10.49
N GLU A 331 6.38 26.28 11.38
CA GLU A 331 5.88 27.66 11.25
C GLU A 331 6.40 28.36 9.98
N GLU A 332 7.54 27.92 9.45
CA GLU A 332 8.13 28.43 8.19
C GLU A 332 7.61 27.76 6.91
N ILE A 333 6.73 26.77 7.01
CA ILE A 333 6.10 26.16 5.82
C ILE A 333 5.19 27.17 5.17
N GLU A 334 5.38 27.35 3.88
CA GLU A 334 4.59 28.26 3.04
C GLU A 334 3.34 27.57 2.51
N VAL A 335 2.21 28.21 2.67
CA VAL A 335 0.90 27.71 2.25
C VAL A 335 0.30 28.69 1.25
N LEU A 336 -0.14 28.15 0.12
CA LEU A 336 -0.94 28.89 -0.85
C LEU A 336 -2.34 29.13 -0.28
N VAL A 337 -2.80 30.40 -0.26
CA VAL A 337 -4.00 30.77 0.45
C VAL A 337 -5.04 31.37 -0.53
N PRO A 338 -5.80 30.55 -1.24
CA PRO A 338 -6.92 31.01 -2.04
C PRO A 338 -8.06 31.54 -1.16
N PRO A 339 -9.11 32.16 -1.74
CA PRO A 339 -10.28 32.57 -0.98
C PRO A 339 -10.90 31.43 -0.16
N LEU A 340 -11.34 31.69 1.08
CA LEU A 340 -11.87 30.65 2.00
C LEU A 340 -13.02 29.82 1.39
N ALA A 341 -13.85 30.41 0.53
CA ALA A 341 -14.93 29.69 -0.14
C ALA A 341 -14.38 28.59 -1.07
N GLU A 342 -13.29 28.88 -1.80
CA GLU A 342 -12.64 27.93 -2.69
C GLU A 342 -11.89 26.84 -1.90
N GLN A 343 -11.24 27.22 -0.80
CA GLN A 343 -10.60 26.26 0.11
C GLN A 343 -11.62 25.24 0.64
N ARG A 344 -12.77 25.70 1.11
CA ARG A 344 -13.86 24.84 1.63
C ARG A 344 -14.47 23.97 0.55
N SER A 345 -14.65 24.51 -0.66
CA SER A 345 -15.16 23.74 -1.81
C SER A 345 -14.19 22.60 -2.16
N PHE A 346 -12.90 22.90 -2.21
CA PHE A 346 -11.87 21.89 -2.43
C PHE A 346 -11.85 20.83 -1.30
N ALA A 347 -11.86 21.25 -0.03
CA ALA A 347 -11.87 20.34 1.11
C ALA A 347 -13.10 19.40 1.08
N ALA A 348 -14.28 19.91 0.75
CA ALA A 348 -15.49 19.11 0.61
C ALA A 348 -15.38 18.10 -0.56
N PHE A 349 -14.80 18.50 -1.70
CA PHE A 349 -14.53 17.62 -2.82
C PHE A 349 -13.59 16.48 -2.42
N VAL A 350 -12.50 16.78 -1.72
CA VAL A 350 -11.54 15.77 -1.29
C VAL A 350 -12.15 14.83 -0.26
N GLN A 351 -12.91 15.32 0.68
CA GLN A 351 -13.64 14.49 1.65
C GLN A 351 -14.60 13.50 0.94
N GLN A 352 -15.28 13.92 -0.12
CA GLN A 352 -16.12 13.03 -0.92
C GLN A 352 -15.28 11.99 -1.67
N SER A 353 -14.14 12.38 -2.21
CA SER A 353 -13.19 11.48 -2.91
C SER A 353 -12.63 10.43 -1.96
N ASP A 354 -12.24 10.81 -0.74
CA ASP A 354 -11.77 9.89 0.30
C ASP A 354 -12.83 8.87 0.73
N LYS A 355 -14.08 9.33 0.88
CA LYS A 355 -15.18 8.41 1.17
C LYS A 355 -15.35 7.37 0.06
N SER A 356 -15.30 7.80 -1.20
CA SER A 356 -15.38 6.89 -2.35
C SER A 356 -14.20 5.91 -2.38
N LYS A 357 -12.98 6.40 -2.12
CA LYS A 357 -11.77 5.58 -2.02
C LYS A 357 -11.88 4.53 -0.92
N PHE A 358 -12.36 4.91 0.27
CA PHE A 358 -12.57 4.00 1.39
C PHE A 358 -13.53 2.85 1.03
N GLU A 359 -14.65 3.14 0.36
CA GLU A 359 -15.60 2.12 -0.09
C GLU A 359 -14.96 1.17 -1.14
N LEU A 360 -14.14 1.70 -2.05
CA LEU A 360 -13.39 0.88 -3.00
C LEU A 360 -12.35 -0.03 -2.32
N GLU A 361 -11.61 0.48 -1.35
CA GLU A 361 -10.64 -0.30 -0.56
C GLU A 361 -11.32 -1.42 0.23
N LYS A 362 -12.48 -1.12 0.81
CA LYS A 362 -13.31 -2.12 1.52
C LYS A 362 -13.78 -3.21 0.56
N ALA A 363 -14.35 -2.84 -0.58
CA ALA A 363 -14.80 -3.78 -1.60
C ALA A 363 -13.65 -4.64 -2.14
N LEU A 364 -12.46 -4.06 -2.34
CA LEU A 364 -11.24 -4.78 -2.74
C LEU A 364 -10.81 -5.81 -1.68
N SER A 365 -10.88 -5.45 -0.40
CA SER A 365 -10.56 -6.36 0.71
C SER A 365 -11.54 -7.54 0.78
N GLU A 366 -12.85 -7.27 0.67
CA GLU A 366 -13.90 -8.31 0.66
C GLU A 366 -13.77 -9.24 -0.55
N LEU A 367 -13.49 -8.68 -1.74
CA LEU A 367 -13.24 -9.45 -2.97
C LEU A 367 -12.01 -10.35 -2.79
N THR A 368 -10.92 -9.84 -2.23
CA THR A 368 -9.68 -10.59 -2.01
C THR A 368 -9.90 -11.74 -1.02
N ALA A 369 -10.63 -11.52 0.06
CA ALA A 369 -10.98 -12.56 1.03
C ALA A 369 -11.85 -13.66 0.40
N THR A 370 -12.83 -13.27 -0.41
CA THR A 370 -13.70 -14.20 -1.14
C THR A 370 -12.92 -15.03 -2.17
N TYR A 371 -12.02 -14.38 -2.91
CA TYR A 371 -11.12 -15.02 -3.86
C TYR A 371 -10.26 -16.11 -3.19
N LYS A 372 -9.60 -15.79 -2.07
CA LYS A 372 -8.77 -16.77 -1.32
C LYS A 372 -9.60 -17.95 -0.81
N ARG A 373 -10.82 -17.68 -0.33
CA ARG A 373 -11.73 -18.74 0.12
C ARG A 373 -12.14 -19.68 -1.02
N ILE A 374 -12.50 -19.14 -2.20
CA ILE A 374 -12.87 -19.96 -3.36
C ILE A 374 -11.73 -20.87 -3.79
N ILE A 375 -10.49 -20.37 -3.80
CA ILE A 375 -9.30 -21.18 -4.12
C ILE A 375 -9.13 -22.30 -3.09
N ALA A 376 -9.16 -21.99 -1.80
CA ALA A 376 -8.99 -22.97 -0.74
C ALA A 376 -10.07 -24.06 -0.75
N GLU A 377 -11.33 -23.70 -1.02
CA GLU A 377 -12.46 -24.66 -1.07
C GLU A 377 -12.48 -25.55 -2.31
N ASN A 378 -11.88 -25.14 -3.42
CA ASN A 378 -12.00 -25.84 -4.72
C ASN A 378 -10.68 -26.35 -5.29
N LEU A 379 -9.53 -25.86 -4.83
CA LEU A 379 -8.19 -26.12 -5.38
C LEU A 379 -7.15 -26.37 -4.28
N GLY A 380 -7.57 -26.52 -3.03
CA GLY A 380 -6.74 -26.78 -1.85
C GLY A 380 -6.45 -28.24 -1.58
#